data_a7d8901e5f577add47a67094681d8d9b
#
_entry.id   a7d8901e5f577add47a67094681d8d9b
#
_cell.length_a   1.000
_cell.length_b   1.000
_cell.length_c   1.000
_cell.angle_alpha   90.00
_cell.angle_beta   90.00
_cell.angle_gamma   90.00
#
_symmetry.space_group_name_H-M   'P 1'
#
loop_
_entity.id
_entity.type
_entity.pdbx_description
1 polymer ?
#
loop_
_entity_poly.entity_id
_entity_poly.type
_entity_poly.pdbx_seq_one_letter_code
_entity_poly.pdbx_strand_id
1 'polypeptide(L)'
;DTMIMWSKSIKVPKNAHKFIKLRERKLAMETTAKVIAVSGKGGVGKTTLAAAMVRHLTECKPDARILAIDADPAVGLSTCLGVEVTLTLDEIRKQIIDNVEEGRTKEAMDLVEESRYRIFDALVEKNGFAFLAIGRPEAEGCYCRINAYLKDVITMLSREFDYVVIDGEAGIEQINRRVLEKVTHLLLVSDQSRKGIQVVGTIKQVADELVMYDRIGAVINRVTNPDLNKFITIPGVEILSYIESDDYHAANDIQGKTVYDLPPESSVYRGTKEVLEKFGIL
;
A
#
# COMPACT_ATOMS: atom_id res chain seq x y z
N ASP A 1 30.25 19.63 35.84
CA ASP A 1 29.11 19.18 36.66
C ASP A 1 27.79 19.79 36.20
N THR A 2 27.36 19.40 34.99
CA THR A 2 25.97 19.67 34.52
C THR A 2 25.57 18.63 33.48
N MET A 3 25.66 17.37 33.83
CA MET A 3 25.33 16.26 32.95
C MET A 3 24.54 15.16 33.68
N ILE A 4 23.46 15.53 34.31
CA ILE A 4 22.46 14.57 34.86
C ILE A 4 21.16 15.36 35.08
N MET A 5 20.25 15.35 34.09
CA MET A 5 18.80 15.50 34.32
C MET A 5 17.98 15.42 33.00
N TRP A 6 18.10 14.30 32.28
CA TRP A 6 17.11 13.96 31.24
C TRP A 6 16.85 12.44 31.28
N SER A 7 16.27 11.95 32.36
CA SER A 7 15.69 10.61 32.42
C SER A 7 14.21 10.71 32.84
N LYS A 8 13.40 11.37 32.04
CA LYS A 8 11.95 11.11 32.07
C LYS A 8 11.67 10.03 31.03
N SER A 9 11.33 8.86 31.54
CA SER A 9 10.95 7.66 30.80
C SER A 9 9.85 7.97 29.77
N ILE A 10 10.26 8.18 28.52
CA ILE A 10 9.35 8.07 27.39
C ILE A 10 8.99 6.59 27.34
N LYS A 11 7.73 6.26 27.65
CA LYS A 11 7.20 4.91 27.46
C LYS A 11 7.15 4.64 25.96
N VAL A 12 8.20 4.01 25.47
CA VAL A 12 8.23 3.49 24.08
C VAL A 12 7.12 2.44 23.99
N PRO A 13 6.19 2.56 23.03
CA PRO A 13 5.13 1.57 22.83
C PRO A 13 5.72 0.16 22.70
N LYS A 14 5.03 -0.86 23.23
CA LYS A 14 5.52 -2.25 23.23
C LYS A 14 5.93 -2.74 21.83
N ASN A 15 5.29 -2.21 20.79
CA ASN A 15 5.57 -2.54 19.41
C ASN A 15 6.87 -1.89 18.88
N ALA A 16 7.25 -0.70 19.33
CA ALA A 16 8.45 -0.01 18.88
C ALA A 16 9.75 -0.77 19.27
N HIS A 17 9.77 -1.48 20.40
CA HIS A 17 10.93 -2.30 20.81
C HIS A 17 11.21 -3.47 19.84
N LYS A 18 10.18 -4.04 19.21
CA LYS A 18 10.33 -5.11 18.21
C LYS A 18 11.00 -4.57 16.94
N PHE A 19 10.65 -3.36 16.52
CA PHE A 19 11.24 -2.70 15.36
C PHE A 19 12.66 -2.17 15.62
N ILE A 20 12.98 -1.73 16.83
CA ILE A 20 14.33 -1.28 17.20
C ILE A 20 15.33 -2.46 17.18
N LYS A 21 14.96 -3.63 17.70
CA LYS A 21 15.78 -4.86 17.62
C LYS A 21 16.01 -5.33 16.18
N LEU A 22 15.10 -5.02 15.26
CA LEU A 22 15.24 -5.35 13.84
C LEU A 22 16.28 -4.46 13.11
N ARG A 23 16.51 -3.24 13.58
CA ARG A 23 17.53 -2.33 13.04
C ARG A 23 18.95 -2.87 13.17
N GLU A 24 19.24 -3.56 14.25
CA GLU A 24 20.58 -4.14 14.52
C GLU A 24 20.90 -5.35 13.60
N ARG A 25 19.87 -6.05 13.09
CA ARG A 25 20.04 -7.16 12.14
C ARG A 25 20.28 -6.70 10.70
N LYS A 26 19.89 -5.49 10.32
CA LYS A 26 19.93 -4.98 8.94
C LYS A 26 21.28 -4.43 8.49
N LEU A 27 22.24 -4.21 9.38
CA LEU A 27 23.60 -3.81 8.99
C LEU A 27 24.37 -4.90 8.21
N ALA A 28 23.79 -6.09 8.06
CA ALA A 28 24.44 -7.23 7.40
C ALA A 28 23.89 -7.61 6.01
N MET A 29 22.75 -7.04 5.54
CA MET A 29 22.20 -7.36 4.22
C MET A 29 21.46 -6.14 3.63
N GLU A 30 22.02 -5.54 2.58
CA GLU A 30 21.36 -4.59 1.69
C GLU A 30 20.29 -5.30 0.83
N THR A 31 19.21 -5.77 1.43
CA THR A 31 18.03 -6.17 0.68
C THR A 31 17.10 -4.96 0.57
N THR A 32 17.03 -4.36 -0.59
CA THR A 32 16.03 -3.33 -0.90
C THR A 32 14.64 -3.94 -0.81
N ALA A 33 13.74 -3.32 -0.02
CA ALA A 33 12.34 -3.72 0.07
C ALA A 33 11.71 -3.88 -1.32
N LYS A 34 10.97 -4.95 -1.56
CA LYS A 34 10.17 -5.09 -2.79
C LYS A 34 8.85 -4.36 -2.58
N VAL A 35 8.69 -3.23 -3.26
CA VAL A 35 7.51 -2.37 -3.18
C VAL A 35 6.65 -2.59 -4.40
N ILE A 36 5.45 -3.10 -4.20
CA ILE A 36 4.44 -3.38 -5.23
C ILE A 36 3.34 -2.34 -5.11
N ALA A 37 3.18 -1.49 -6.12
CA ALA A 37 2.06 -0.56 -6.18
C ALA A 37 1.01 -1.06 -7.18
N VAL A 38 -0.25 -1.09 -6.74
CA VAL A 38 -1.39 -1.47 -7.57
C VAL A 38 -2.13 -0.21 -7.97
N SER A 39 -2.26 0.04 -9.28
CA SER A 39 -2.98 1.19 -9.84
C SER A 39 -3.80 0.76 -11.05
N GLY A 40 -4.70 1.59 -11.53
CA GLY A 40 -5.53 1.24 -12.69
C GLY A 40 -6.89 1.91 -12.67
N LYS A 41 -7.76 1.52 -13.59
CA LYS A 41 -9.13 2.03 -13.70
C LYS A 41 -9.92 1.88 -12.39
N GLY A 42 -10.81 2.82 -12.09
CA GLY A 42 -11.75 2.68 -10.96
C GLY A 42 -12.66 1.45 -11.09
N GLY A 43 -12.91 0.76 -9.99
CA GLY A 43 -13.89 -0.33 -9.91
C GLY A 43 -13.47 -1.66 -10.54
N VAL A 44 -12.20 -1.85 -10.94
CA VAL A 44 -11.72 -3.09 -11.59
C VAL A 44 -11.17 -4.14 -10.61
N GLY A 45 -11.22 -3.91 -9.29
CA GLY A 45 -10.77 -4.87 -8.27
C GLY A 45 -9.32 -4.72 -7.83
N LYS A 46 -8.73 -3.53 -7.91
CA LYS A 46 -7.37 -3.24 -7.41
C LYS A 46 -7.17 -3.67 -5.96
N THR A 47 -8.06 -3.22 -5.09
CA THR A 47 -8.07 -3.53 -3.66
C THR A 47 -8.10 -5.02 -3.37
N THR A 48 -8.95 -5.75 -4.09
CA THR A 48 -9.03 -7.22 -3.97
C THR A 48 -7.71 -7.89 -4.37
N LEU A 49 -7.09 -7.43 -5.48
CA LEU A 49 -5.81 -7.98 -5.92
C LEU A 49 -4.68 -7.63 -4.96
N ALA A 50 -4.63 -6.40 -4.44
CA ALA A 50 -3.67 -6.00 -3.41
C ALA A 50 -3.82 -6.85 -2.14
N ALA A 51 -5.04 -7.07 -1.66
CA ALA A 51 -5.31 -7.93 -0.52
C ALA A 51 -4.90 -9.39 -0.78
N ALA A 52 -5.19 -9.94 -1.96
CA ALA A 52 -4.79 -11.29 -2.34
C ALA A 52 -3.26 -11.42 -2.45
N MET A 53 -2.53 -10.36 -2.87
CA MET A 53 -1.06 -10.34 -2.84
C MET A 53 -0.53 -10.42 -1.41
N VAL A 54 -1.10 -9.65 -0.48
CA VAL A 54 -0.73 -9.73 0.94
C VAL A 54 -0.94 -11.14 1.47
N ARG A 55 -2.08 -11.78 1.18
CA ARG A 55 -2.36 -13.16 1.55
C ARG A 55 -1.29 -14.12 1.00
N HIS A 56 -0.97 -14.07 -0.28
CA HIS A 56 0.06 -14.93 -0.86
C HIS A 56 1.44 -14.73 -0.23
N LEU A 57 1.79 -13.48 0.06
CA LEU A 57 3.06 -13.19 0.73
C LEU A 57 3.10 -13.78 2.14
N THR A 58 2.01 -13.67 2.92
CA THR A 58 1.95 -14.25 4.27
C THR A 58 1.97 -15.78 4.24
N GLU A 59 1.33 -16.40 3.25
CA GLU A 59 1.31 -17.87 3.09
C GLU A 59 2.65 -18.42 2.58
N CYS A 60 3.28 -17.76 1.60
CA CYS A 60 4.47 -18.29 0.93
C CYS A 60 5.79 -17.79 1.55
N LYS A 61 5.77 -16.72 2.34
CA LYS A 61 6.94 -16.07 2.95
C LYS A 61 6.69 -15.80 4.45
N PRO A 62 6.45 -16.83 5.28
CA PRO A 62 6.01 -16.66 6.67
C PRO A 62 7.03 -15.90 7.55
N ASP A 63 8.31 -15.92 7.19
CA ASP A 63 9.36 -15.22 7.92
C ASP A 63 9.62 -13.79 7.42
N ALA A 64 8.95 -13.37 6.32
CA ALA A 64 9.13 -12.05 5.75
C ALA A 64 8.29 -11.02 6.51
N ARG A 65 8.83 -9.80 6.59
CA ARG A 65 8.11 -8.64 7.10
C ARG A 65 7.33 -8.02 5.96
N ILE A 66 6.02 -7.99 6.08
CA ILE A 66 5.10 -7.53 5.04
C ILE A 66 4.36 -6.31 5.56
N LEU A 67 4.31 -5.24 4.74
CA LEU A 67 3.52 -4.05 4.99
C LEU A 67 2.46 -3.89 3.90
N ALA A 68 1.22 -3.78 4.30
CA ALA A 68 0.11 -3.37 3.44
C ALA A 68 -0.20 -1.90 3.68
N ILE A 69 -0.23 -1.08 2.63
CA ILE A 69 -0.58 0.35 2.70
C ILE A 69 -1.85 0.58 1.90
N ASP A 70 -2.88 1.07 2.57
CA ASP A 70 -4.11 1.53 1.94
C ASP A 70 -3.98 3.03 1.62
N ALA A 71 -3.79 3.35 0.35
CA ALA A 71 -3.68 4.72 -0.13
C ALA A 71 -4.98 5.23 -0.79
N ASP A 72 -6.04 4.43 -0.80
CA ASP A 72 -7.36 4.83 -1.27
C ASP A 72 -8.13 5.54 -0.13
N PRO A 73 -8.71 6.72 -0.36
CA PRO A 73 -9.54 7.41 0.64
C PRO A 73 -10.74 6.61 1.16
N ALA A 74 -11.19 5.60 0.42
CA ALA A 74 -12.28 4.72 0.82
C ALA A 74 -11.88 3.66 1.85
N VAL A 75 -10.57 3.47 2.10
CA VAL A 75 -10.00 2.51 3.07
C VAL A 75 -10.56 1.09 2.89
N GLY A 76 -10.65 0.64 1.63
CA GLY A 76 -11.25 -0.66 1.27
C GLY A 76 -10.35 -1.86 1.54
N LEU A 77 -9.03 -1.65 1.53
CA LEU A 77 -8.05 -2.72 1.73
C LEU A 77 -8.15 -3.32 3.15
N SER A 78 -8.46 -2.50 4.15
CA SER A 78 -8.67 -2.95 5.52
C SER A 78 -9.83 -3.96 5.62
N THR A 79 -10.94 -3.70 4.94
CA THR A 79 -12.10 -4.59 4.88
C THR A 79 -11.73 -5.92 4.21
N CYS A 80 -11.04 -5.87 3.05
CA CYS A 80 -10.60 -7.07 2.33
C CYS A 80 -9.65 -7.96 3.15
N LEU A 81 -8.82 -7.35 4.02
CA LEU A 81 -7.87 -8.04 4.90
C LEU A 81 -8.46 -8.32 6.30
N GLY A 82 -9.65 -7.82 6.61
CA GLY A 82 -10.30 -7.94 7.91
C GLY A 82 -9.54 -7.18 9.01
N VAL A 83 -8.96 -6.02 8.71
CA VAL A 83 -8.22 -5.17 9.66
C VAL A 83 -9.15 -4.09 10.20
N GLU A 84 -9.11 -3.86 11.50
CA GLU A 84 -9.77 -2.72 12.12
C GLU A 84 -8.79 -1.55 12.21
N VAL A 85 -9.11 -0.45 11.52
CA VAL A 85 -8.29 0.77 11.48
C VAL A 85 -8.71 1.68 12.61
N THR A 86 -7.80 1.98 13.52
CA THR A 86 -8.04 2.87 14.67
C THR A 86 -7.51 4.28 14.47
N LEU A 87 -6.52 4.45 13.61
CA LEU A 87 -5.88 5.73 13.32
C LEU A 87 -5.31 5.73 11.90
N THR A 88 -5.53 6.81 11.16
CA THR A 88 -4.98 7.01 9.82
C THR A 88 -3.88 8.07 9.81
N LEU A 89 -3.05 8.10 8.77
CA LEU A 89 -2.03 9.14 8.64
C LEU A 89 -2.64 10.53 8.41
N ASP A 90 -3.77 10.61 7.70
CA ASP A 90 -4.45 11.90 7.49
C ASP A 90 -5.05 12.46 8.80
N GLU A 91 -5.47 11.62 9.75
CA GLU A 91 -5.88 12.08 11.10
C GLU A 91 -4.69 12.63 11.88
N ILE A 92 -3.52 12.00 11.81
CA ILE A 92 -2.29 12.55 12.41
C ILE A 92 -1.94 13.89 11.76
N ARG A 93 -2.01 13.98 10.44
CA ARG A 93 -1.79 15.20 9.68
C ARG A 93 -2.73 16.32 10.09
N LYS A 94 -4.03 16.04 10.21
CA LYS A 94 -5.06 16.99 10.63
C LYS A 94 -4.76 17.57 12.00
N GLN A 95 -4.39 16.74 12.97
CA GLN A 95 -4.02 17.22 14.30
C GLN A 95 -2.84 18.20 14.29
N ILE A 96 -1.85 18.00 13.40
CA ILE A 96 -0.74 18.93 13.25
C ILE A 96 -1.23 20.25 12.63
N ILE A 97 -2.07 20.19 11.59
CA ILE A 97 -2.61 21.36 10.91
C ILE A 97 -3.47 22.20 11.84
N ASP A 98 -4.40 21.58 12.55
CA ASP A 98 -5.30 22.27 13.49
C ASP A 98 -4.51 23.06 14.55
N ASN A 99 -3.42 22.51 15.08
CA ASN A 99 -2.54 23.23 15.99
C ASN A 99 -1.81 24.43 15.32
N VAL A 100 -1.43 24.30 14.06
CA VAL A 100 -0.83 25.44 13.31
C VAL A 100 -1.86 26.56 13.12
N GLU A 101 -3.08 26.21 12.71
CA GLU A 101 -4.15 27.17 12.43
C GLU A 101 -4.63 27.89 13.69
N GLU A 102 -4.63 27.21 14.83
CA GLU A 102 -4.95 27.79 16.14
C GLU A 102 -3.77 28.59 16.75
N GLY A 103 -2.68 28.77 16.02
CA GLY A 103 -1.51 29.53 16.47
C GLY A 103 -0.65 28.80 17.50
N ARG A 104 -0.91 27.54 17.78
CA ARG A 104 -0.14 26.68 18.68
C ARG A 104 1.08 26.08 17.95
N THR A 105 1.94 26.96 17.45
CA THR A 105 3.08 26.55 16.60
C THR A 105 4.05 25.61 17.32
N LYS A 106 4.23 25.77 18.63
CA LYS A 106 5.11 24.90 19.43
C LYS A 106 4.55 23.49 19.51
N GLU A 107 3.26 23.35 19.85
CA GLU A 107 2.56 22.07 19.91
C GLU A 107 2.54 21.38 18.53
N ALA A 108 2.40 22.15 17.46
CA ALA A 108 2.47 21.62 16.09
C ALA A 108 3.89 21.10 15.76
N MET A 109 4.95 21.79 16.17
CA MET A 109 6.32 21.32 16.00
C MET A 109 6.61 20.06 16.82
N ASP A 110 6.15 20.03 18.09
CA ASP A 110 6.28 18.86 18.95
C ASP A 110 5.56 17.64 18.32
N LEU A 111 4.36 17.83 17.75
CA LEU A 111 3.62 16.78 17.03
C LEU A 111 4.34 16.32 15.74
N VAL A 112 5.02 17.21 15.01
CA VAL A 112 5.83 16.81 13.86
C VAL A 112 7.02 15.96 14.29
N GLU A 113 7.69 16.30 15.38
CA GLU A 113 8.79 15.49 15.94
C GLU A 113 8.27 14.14 16.47
N GLU A 114 7.11 14.13 17.13
CA GLU A 114 6.46 12.93 17.64
C GLU A 114 5.83 12.07 16.54
N SER A 115 5.53 12.63 15.36
CA SER A 115 4.79 11.91 14.29
C SER A 115 5.52 10.64 13.83
N ARG A 116 6.84 10.57 13.93
CA ARG A 116 7.62 9.34 13.71
C ARG A 116 7.16 8.20 14.62
N TYR A 117 6.84 8.52 15.87
CA TYR A 117 6.35 7.53 16.85
C TYR A 117 4.86 7.28 16.65
N ARG A 118 4.09 8.32 16.34
CA ARG A 118 2.64 8.20 16.11
C ARG A 118 2.28 7.38 14.86
N ILE A 119 3.14 7.36 13.86
CA ILE A 119 2.95 6.45 12.71
C ILE A 119 3.01 4.98 13.14
N PHE A 120 3.82 4.64 14.15
CA PHE A 120 3.80 3.30 14.73
C PHE A 120 2.50 2.98 15.47
N ASP A 121 1.83 4.00 16.04
CA ASP A 121 0.51 3.85 16.67
C ASP A 121 -0.60 3.61 15.62
N ALA A 122 -0.40 4.10 14.38
CA ALA A 122 -1.29 3.87 13.26
C ALA A 122 -1.07 2.50 12.57
N LEU A 123 0.04 1.81 12.88
CA LEU A 123 0.28 0.47 12.36
C LEU A 123 -0.57 -0.56 13.10
N VAL A 124 -1.30 -1.37 12.34
CA VAL A 124 -2.05 -2.51 12.86
C VAL A 124 -1.33 -3.80 12.44
N GLU A 125 -0.86 -4.59 13.42
CA GLU A 125 -0.29 -5.92 13.14
C GLU A 125 -1.39 -6.98 13.13
N LYS A 126 -1.46 -7.78 12.07
CA LYS A 126 -2.42 -8.89 11.93
C LYS A 126 -1.87 -10.01 11.05
N ASN A 127 -2.03 -11.26 11.47
CA ASN A 127 -1.80 -12.46 10.65
C ASN A 127 -0.47 -12.46 9.85
N GLY A 128 0.63 -11.97 10.43
CA GLY A 128 1.95 -11.99 9.80
C GLY A 128 2.26 -10.78 8.89
N PHE A 129 1.41 -9.78 8.86
CA PHE A 129 1.67 -8.50 8.18
C PHE A 129 1.36 -7.30 9.07
N ALA A 130 1.92 -6.15 8.74
CA ALA A 130 1.54 -4.84 9.28
C ALA A 130 0.68 -4.10 8.25
N PHE A 131 -0.28 -3.32 8.73
CA PHE A 131 -1.19 -2.54 7.90
C PHE A 131 -1.12 -1.06 8.27
N LEU A 132 -1.17 -0.18 7.27
CA LEU A 132 -1.19 1.27 7.43
C LEU A 132 -2.25 1.89 6.51
N ALA A 133 -3.18 2.66 7.06
CA ALA A 133 -4.13 3.45 6.28
C ALA A 133 -3.65 4.89 6.13
N ILE A 134 -3.65 5.41 4.90
CA ILE A 134 -3.37 6.82 4.63
C ILE A 134 -4.56 7.70 5.03
N GLY A 135 -5.78 7.29 4.69
CA GLY A 135 -7.01 8.01 5.00
C GLY A 135 -7.39 9.06 3.94
N ARG A 136 -8.42 9.83 4.24
CA ARG A 136 -9.01 10.82 3.34
C ARG A 136 -8.51 12.22 3.67
N PRO A 137 -7.98 12.99 2.71
CA PRO A 137 -7.63 14.38 2.95
C PRO A 137 -8.91 15.22 3.12
N GLU A 138 -9.16 15.67 4.33
CA GLU A 138 -10.34 16.50 4.64
C GLU A 138 -10.04 18.01 4.62
N ALA A 139 -8.75 18.43 4.63
CA ALA A 139 -8.38 19.83 4.67
C ALA A 139 -8.06 20.39 3.28
N GLU A 140 -8.74 21.46 2.90
CA GLU A 140 -8.33 22.33 1.80
C GLU A 140 -7.09 23.12 2.24
N GLY A 141 -6.01 23.01 1.49
CA GLY A 141 -4.78 23.76 1.74
C GLY A 141 -3.52 23.04 1.27
N CYS A 142 -2.52 23.81 0.85
CA CYS A 142 -1.24 23.25 0.41
C CYS A 142 -0.28 23.15 1.60
N TYR A 143 -0.44 22.13 2.44
CA TYR A 143 0.49 21.81 3.53
C TYR A 143 1.66 20.95 3.03
N CYS A 144 2.33 21.43 1.97
CA CYS A 144 3.36 20.68 1.24
C CYS A 144 4.49 20.16 2.15
N ARG A 145 4.87 20.93 3.18
CA ARG A 145 5.94 20.52 4.11
C ARG A 145 5.53 19.35 5.00
N ILE A 146 4.27 19.34 5.48
CA ILE A 146 3.75 18.25 6.32
C ILE A 146 3.58 16.98 5.46
N ASN A 147 3.05 17.13 4.24
CA ASN A 147 2.91 16.01 3.31
C ASN A 147 4.28 15.40 2.94
N ALA A 148 5.28 16.23 2.65
CA ALA A 148 6.65 15.77 2.38
C ALA A 148 7.23 15.02 3.57
N TYR A 149 7.06 15.54 4.76
CA TYR A 149 7.55 14.91 5.99
C TYR A 149 6.89 13.53 6.22
N LEU A 150 5.57 13.41 6.09
CA LEU A 150 4.87 12.12 6.25
C LEU A 150 5.32 11.12 5.18
N LYS A 151 5.53 11.57 3.94
CA LYS A 151 6.08 10.74 2.87
C LYS A 151 7.49 10.23 3.20
N ASP A 152 8.36 11.06 3.77
CA ASP A 152 9.68 10.67 4.22
C ASP A 152 9.60 9.59 5.32
N VAL A 153 8.65 9.74 6.26
CA VAL A 153 8.45 8.75 7.33
C VAL A 153 7.91 7.43 6.76
N ILE A 154 6.97 7.45 5.80
CA ILE A 154 6.50 6.24 5.11
C ILE A 154 7.66 5.57 4.36
N THR A 155 8.49 6.36 3.68
CA THR A 155 9.67 5.85 2.96
C THR A 155 10.65 5.17 3.92
N MET A 156 10.90 5.79 5.07
CA MET A 156 11.76 5.22 6.11
C MET A 156 11.17 3.94 6.70
N LEU A 157 9.86 3.97 7.01
CA LEU A 157 9.13 2.80 7.52
C LEU A 157 9.19 1.63 6.53
N SER A 158 8.92 1.90 5.25
CA SER A 158 8.90 0.88 4.20
C SER A 158 10.22 0.12 4.08
N ARG A 159 11.35 0.74 4.42
CA ARG A 159 12.68 0.09 4.44
C ARG A 159 12.83 -0.96 5.55
N GLU A 160 11.98 -0.91 6.56
CA GLU A 160 11.98 -1.90 7.64
C GLU A 160 11.25 -3.19 7.26
N PHE A 161 10.62 -3.25 6.08
CA PHE A 161 9.88 -4.40 5.57
C PHE A 161 10.60 -5.04 4.37
N ASP A 162 10.35 -6.32 4.14
CA ASP A 162 10.90 -7.05 3.01
C ASP A 162 10.00 -6.93 1.79
N TYR A 163 8.68 -6.82 2.03
CA TYR A 163 7.64 -6.59 1.03
C TYR A 163 6.69 -5.49 1.46
N VAL A 164 6.36 -4.60 0.53
CA VAL A 164 5.36 -3.55 0.72
C VAL A 164 4.33 -3.64 -0.40
N VAL A 165 3.06 -3.78 -0.09
CA VAL A 165 1.95 -3.77 -1.05
C VAL A 165 1.15 -2.49 -0.84
N ILE A 166 1.01 -1.68 -1.89
CA ILE A 166 0.30 -0.41 -1.86
C ILE A 166 -0.95 -0.52 -2.73
N ASP A 167 -2.12 -0.41 -2.11
CA ASP A 167 -3.39 -0.25 -2.83
C ASP A 167 -3.58 1.23 -3.18
N GLY A 168 -3.50 1.56 -4.46
CA GLY A 168 -3.64 2.92 -4.96
C GLY A 168 -5.04 3.22 -5.46
N GLU A 169 -5.47 4.45 -5.28
CA GLU A 169 -6.64 5.02 -5.95
C GLU A 169 -6.50 4.93 -7.49
N ALA A 170 -7.53 5.29 -8.22
CA ALA A 170 -7.49 5.41 -9.67
C ALA A 170 -6.51 6.53 -10.09
N GLY A 171 -5.25 6.17 -10.35
CA GLY A 171 -4.17 7.08 -10.74
C GLY A 171 -2.91 6.93 -9.89
N ILE A 172 -1.77 7.01 -10.57
CA ILE A 172 -0.46 6.84 -9.93
C ILE A 172 0.00 8.10 -9.17
N GLU A 173 -0.57 9.26 -9.47
CA GLU A 173 -0.17 10.54 -8.92
C GLU A 173 -0.35 10.59 -7.40
N GLN A 174 -1.38 9.92 -6.87
CA GLN A 174 -1.63 9.87 -5.44
C GLN A 174 -0.56 9.08 -4.71
N ILE A 175 -0.10 7.96 -5.30
CA ILE A 175 1.00 7.17 -4.74
C ILE A 175 2.26 8.02 -4.68
N ASN A 176 2.62 8.71 -5.78
CA ASN A 176 3.79 9.58 -5.81
C ASN A 176 3.66 10.76 -4.83
N ARG A 177 2.49 11.37 -4.74
CA ARG A 177 2.25 12.54 -3.90
C ARG A 177 2.29 12.24 -2.41
N ARG A 178 1.78 11.05 -1.99
CA ARG A 178 1.43 10.78 -0.61
C ARG A 178 2.19 9.63 0.02
N VAL A 179 2.66 8.69 -0.80
CA VAL A 179 3.21 7.44 -0.28
C VAL A 179 4.70 7.33 -0.58
N LEU A 180 5.09 7.07 -1.81
CA LEU A 180 6.48 6.83 -2.20
C LEU A 180 6.81 7.44 -3.57
N GLU A 181 8.07 7.86 -3.75
CA GLU A 181 8.59 8.33 -5.05
C GLU A 181 9.05 7.18 -5.93
N LYS A 182 9.45 6.07 -5.31
CA LYS A 182 9.95 4.90 -6.02
C LYS A 182 9.21 3.65 -5.56
N VAL A 183 8.78 2.86 -6.53
CA VAL A 183 8.29 1.50 -6.32
C VAL A 183 9.15 0.53 -7.13
N THR A 184 9.28 -0.72 -6.71
CA THR A 184 10.03 -1.71 -7.49
C THR A 184 9.17 -2.36 -8.56
N HIS A 185 7.87 -2.53 -8.26
CA HIS A 185 6.92 -3.18 -9.15
C HIS A 185 5.65 -2.33 -9.25
N LEU A 186 5.25 -1.98 -10.46
CA LEU A 186 4.00 -1.29 -10.74
C LEU A 186 3.04 -2.24 -11.45
N LEU A 187 1.94 -2.58 -10.79
CA LEU A 187 0.87 -3.38 -11.36
C LEU A 187 -0.27 -2.48 -11.83
N LEU A 188 -0.58 -2.54 -13.12
CA LEU A 188 -1.69 -1.84 -13.72
C LEU A 188 -2.88 -2.79 -13.90
N VAL A 189 -4.05 -2.41 -13.40
CA VAL A 189 -5.25 -3.25 -13.44
C VAL A 189 -6.31 -2.63 -14.35
N SER A 190 -6.83 -3.44 -15.27
CA SER A 190 -7.91 -3.10 -16.20
C SER A 190 -8.97 -4.20 -16.25
N ASP A 191 -10.09 -3.89 -16.87
CA ASP A 191 -11.04 -4.85 -17.42
C ASP A 191 -10.80 -5.02 -18.92
N GLN A 192 -11.57 -5.91 -19.61
CA GLN A 192 -11.48 -6.12 -21.06
C GLN A 192 -11.99 -4.95 -21.92
N SER A 193 -12.55 -3.89 -21.29
CA SER A 193 -13.13 -2.78 -22.04
C SER A 193 -12.05 -1.92 -22.70
N ARG A 194 -12.33 -1.44 -23.90
CA ARG A 194 -11.45 -0.48 -24.60
C ARG A 194 -11.13 0.74 -23.73
N LYS A 195 -12.12 1.25 -22.99
CA LYS A 195 -11.92 2.38 -22.08
C LYS A 195 -10.95 2.03 -20.94
N GLY A 196 -11.06 0.83 -20.38
CA GLY A 196 -10.15 0.35 -19.35
C GLY A 196 -8.70 0.30 -19.83
N ILE A 197 -8.48 -0.28 -21.01
CA ILE A 197 -7.16 -0.37 -21.65
C ILE A 197 -6.59 1.02 -21.94
N GLN A 198 -7.39 1.96 -22.42
CA GLN A 198 -6.96 3.35 -22.64
C GLN A 198 -6.56 4.04 -21.35
N VAL A 199 -7.33 3.86 -20.25
CA VAL A 199 -6.99 4.42 -18.93
C VAL A 199 -5.64 3.88 -18.44
N VAL A 200 -5.40 2.57 -18.55
CA VAL A 200 -4.12 1.96 -18.18
C VAL A 200 -2.97 2.51 -19.02
N GLY A 201 -3.17 2.70 -20.32
CA GLY A 201 -2.18 3.35 -21.20
C GLY A 201 -1.83 4.78 -20.74
N THR A 202 -2.83 5.56 -20.35
CA THR A 202 -2.63 6.91 -19.81
C THR A 202 -1.88 6.87 -18.46
N ILE A 203 -2.26 5.95 -17.56
CA ILE A 203 -1.57 5.80 -16.27
C ILE A 203 -0.09 5.43 -16.49
N LYS A 204 0.20 4.56 -17.47
CA LYS A 204 1.58 4.22 -17.82
C LYS A 204 2.38 5.45 -18.27
N GLN A 205 1.83 6.29 -19.13
CA GLN A 205 2.50 7.51 -19.57
C GLN A 205 2.82 8.45 -18.40
N VAL A 206 1.87 8.65 -17.52
CA VAL A 206 2.06 9.45 -16.29
C VAL A 206 3.08 8.79 -15.36
N ALA A 207 3.08 7.47 -15.24
CA ALA A 207 4.05 6.76 -14.43
C ALA A 207 5.48 6.90 -14.96
N ASP A 208 5.66 6.86 -16.27
CA ASP A 208 6.97 7.08 -16.90
C ASP A 208 7.57 8.46 -16.59
N GLU A 209 6.72 9.45 -16.33
CA GLU A 209 7.14 10.83 -16.05
C GLU A 209 7.32 11.10 -14.53
N LEU A 210 6.48 10.49 -13.69
CA LEU A 210 6.36 10.90 -12.28
C LEU A 210 6.85 9.86 -11.27
N VAL A 211 6.93 8.59 -11.64
CA VAL A 211 7.21 7.50 -10.71
C VAL A 211 8.38 6.67 -11.20
N MET A 212 9.37 6.49 -10.36
CA MET A 212 10.43 5.52 -10.63
C MET A 212 9.93 4.12 -10.32
N TYR A 213 10.03 3.20 -11.29
CA TYR A 213 9.76 1.78 -11.09
C TYR A 213 10.82 0.93 -11.81
N ASP A 214 11.07 -0.28 -11.28
CA ASP A 214 12.03 -1.20 -11.88
C ASP A 214 11.33 -2.16 -12.85
N ARG A 215 10.08 -2.56 -12.56
CA ARG A 215 9.25 -3.45 -13.38
C ARG A 215 7.80 -2.94 -13.45
N ILE A 216 7.19 -3.11 -14.60
CA ILE A 216 5.78 -2.80 -14.83
C ILE A 216 5.09 -3.99 -15.49
N GLY A 217 3.84 -4.25 -15.11
CA GLY A 217 3.01 -5.27 -15.73
C GLY A 217 1.54 -4.93 -15.59
N ALA A 218 0.69 -5.60 -16.36
CA ALA A 218 -0.75 -5.40 -16.30
C ALA A 218 -1.50 -6.69 -15.99
N VAL A 219 -2.67 -6.52 -15.37
CA VAL A 219 -3.69 -7.57 -15.21
C VAL A 219 -4.96 -7.12 -15.86
N ILE A 220 -5.55 -8.02 -16.64
CA ILE A 220 -6.91 -7.88 -17.14
C ILE A 220 -7.80 -8.69 -16.20
N ASN A 221 -8.55 -7.99 -15.37
CA ASN A 221 -9.42 -8.56 -14.35
C ASN A 221 -10.89 -8.60 -14.80
N ARG A 222 -11.70 -9.45 -14.18
CA ARG A 222 -13.11 -9.66 -14.51
C ARG A 222 -13.32 -10.03 -15.97
N VAL A 223 -12.47 -10.92 -16.47
CA VAL A 223 -12.59 -11.46 -17.82
C VAL A 223 -13.90 -12.25 -17.93
N THR A 224 -14.76 -11.84 -18.85
CA THR A 224 -16.05 -12.51 -19.12
C THR A 224 -16.00 -13.39 -20.36
N ASN A 225 -15.09 -13.09 -21.30
CA ASN A 225 -14.88 -13.87 -22.49
C ASN A 225 -13.38 -14.01 -22.81
N PRO A 226 -12.76 -15.17 -22.48
CA PRO A 226 -11.34 -15.40 -22.71
C PRO A 226 -10.91 -15.30 -24.19
N ASP A 227 -11.79 -15.58 -25.15
CA ASP A 227 -11.47 -15.51 -26.58
C ASP A 227 -11.14 -14.08 -27.04
N LEU A 228 -11.60 -13.09 -26.32
CA LEU A 228 -11.31 -11.68 -26.60
C LEU A 228 -9.92 -11.23 -26.11
N ASN A 229 -9.24 -12.00 -25.28
CA ASN A 229 -7.95 -11.65 -24.72
C ASN A 229 -6.88 -11.42 -25.81
N LYS A 230 -6.97 -12.14 -26.92
CA LYS A 230 -6.08 -12.00 -28.08
C LYS A 230 -6.10 -10.61 -28.75
N PHE A 231 -7.14 -9.82 -28.50
CA PHE A 231 -7.28 -8.45 -29.04
C PHE A 231 -6.79 -7.38 -28.08
N ILE A 232 -6.39 -7.77 -26.85
CA ILE A 232 -5.97 -6.82 -25.83
C ILE A 232 -4.45 -6.65 -25.92
N THR A 233 -4.03 -5.40 -26.14
CA THR A 233 -2.63 -5.02 -26.14
C THR A 233 -2.47 -3.69 -25.42
N ILE A 234 -1.46 -3.60 -24.55
CA ILE A 234 -1.08 -2.36 -23.87
C ILE A 234 0.35 -2.05 -24.31
N PRO A 235 0.59 -0.98 -25.09
CA PRO A 235 1.92 -0.67 -25.58
C PRO A 235 2.95 -0.52 -24.45
N GLY A 236 4.03 -1.30 -24.53
CA GLY A 236 5.12 -1.25 -23.56
C GLY A 236 4.80 -1.83 -22.17
N VAL A 237 3.71 -2.60 -22.04
CA VAL A 237 3.34 -3.28 -20.79
C VAL A 237 3.01 -4.74 -21.06
N GLU A 238 3.67 -5.64 -20.36
CA GLU A 238 3.35 -7.07 -20.39
C GLU A 238 2.05 -7.35 -19.61
N ILE A 239 1.17 -8.16 -20.18
CA ILE A 239 -0.01 -8.66 -19.48
C ILE A 239 0.41 -9.92 -18.70
N LEU A 240 0.48 -9.79 -17.39
CA LEU A 240 0.94 -10.84 -16.49
C LEU A 240 -0.12 -11.92 -16.27
N SER A 241 -1.39 -11.52 -16.18
CA SER A 241 -2.49 -12.47 -15.97
C SER A 241 -3.80 -11.94 -16.53
N TYR A 242 -4.66 -12.89 -16.93
CA TYR A 242 -6.07 -12.68 -17.24
C TYR A 242 -6.90 -13.38 -16.16
N ILE A 243 -7.57 -12.63 -15.32
CA ILE A 243 -8.36 -13.13 -14.19
C ILE A 243 -9.84 -13.10 -14.57
N GLU A 244 -10.45 -14.27 -14.65
CA GLU A 244 -11.87 -14.39 -14.94
C GLU A 244 -12.73 -13.84 -13.79
N SER A 245 -13.99 -13.55 -14.11
CA SER A 245 -14.99 -13.23 -13.07
C SER A 245 -15.06 -14.35 -12.04
N ASP A 246 -15.06 -13.98 -10.77
CA ASP A 246 -14.90 -14.92 -9.64
C ASP A 246 -16.16 -14.94 -8.77
N ASP A 247 -16.93 -15.99 -8.90
CA ASP A 247 -18.16 -16.17 -8.11
C ASP A 247 -17.88 -16.39 -6.61
N TYR A 248 -16.74 -17.00 -6.25
CA TYR A 248 -16.32 -17.14 -4.86
C TYR A 248 -16.04 -15.78 -4.23
N HIS A 249 -15.32 -14.91 -4.97
CA HIS A 249 -15.06 -13.55 -4.50
C HIS A 249 -16.37 -12.75 -4.38
N ALA A 250 -17.24 -12.82 -5.38
CA ALA A 250 -18.51 -12.10 -5.35
C ALA A 250 -19.39 -12.55 -4.16
N ALA A 251 -19.44 -13.86 -3.88
CA ALA A 251 -20.18 -14.41 -2.75
C ALA A 251 -19.57 -13.98 -1.40
N ASN A 252 -18.24 -13.95 -1.29
CA ASN A 252 -17.54 -13.54 -0.08
C ASN A 252 -17.73 -12.05 0.21
N ASP A 253 -17.66 -11.20 -0.83
CA ASP A 253 -17.85 -9.75 -0.71
C ASP A 253 -19.24 -9.42 -0.14
N ILE A 254 -20.31 -10.03 -0.70
CA ILE A 254 -21.69 -9.85 -0.20
C ILE A 254 -21.84 -10.33 1.26
N GLN A 255 -21.09 -11.37 1.66
CA GLN A 255 -21.13 -11.93 3.01
C GLN A 255 -20.23 -11.21 4.01
N GLY A 256 -19.49 -10.18 3.59
CA GLY A 256 -18.52 -9.47 4.42
C GLY A 256 -17.32 -10.33 4.83
N LYS A 257 -16.97 -11.33 4.03
CA LYS A 257 -15.79 -12.17 4.22
C LYS A 257 -14.55 -11.53 3.63
N THR A 258 -13.40 -12.01 4.06
CA THR A 258 -12.08 -11.50 3.65
C THR A 258 -11.49 -12.31 2.49
N VAL A 259 -10.37 -11.84 1.94
CA VAL A 259 -9.62 -12.62 0.94
C VAL A 259 -9.06 -13.94 1.50
N TYR A 260 -8.91 -14.07 2.82
CA TYR A 260 -8.47 -15.32 3.46
C TYR A 260 -9.52 -16.43 3.38
N ASP A 261 -10.78 -16.10 3.13
CA ASP A 261 -11.88 -17.03 2.94
C ASP A 261 -12.02 -17.53 1.49
N LEU A 262 -11.23 -17.01 0.55
CA LEU A 262 -11.25 -17.49 -0.83
C LEU A 262 -10.62 -18.89 -0.93
N PRO A 263 -11.28 -19.84 -1.61
CA PRO A 263 -10.71 -21.16 -1.83
C PRO A 263 -9.58 -21.13 -2.88
N PRO A 264 -8.71 -22.14 -2.93
CA PRO A 264 -7.62 -22.22 -3.91
C PRO A 264 -8.08 -22.20 -5.38
N GLU A 265 -9.34 -22.56 -5.65
CA GLU A 265 -9.97 -22.57 -6.97
C GLU A 265 -10.39 -21.18 -7.44
N SER A 266 -10.44 -20.20 -6.54
CA SER A 266 -10.75 -18.81 -6.86
C SER A 266 -9.83 -18.28 -7.99
N SER A 267 -10.41 -17.69 -9.03
CA SER A 267 -9.64 -17.08 -10.12
C SER A 267 -8.84 -15.89 -9.64
N VAL A 268 -9.34 -15.11 -8.68
CA VAL A 268 -8.60 -14.02 -8.03
C VAL A 268 -7.38 -14.59 -7.31
N TYR A 269 -7.54 -15.65 -6.52
CA TYR A 269 -6.44 -16.26 -5.79
C TYR A 269 -5.36 -16.79 -6.75
N ARG A 270 -5.73 -17.62 -7.75
CA ARG A 270 -4.77 -18.18 -8.71
C ARG A 270 -4.09 -17.11 -9.58
N GLY A 271 -4.89 -16.19 -10.12
CA GLY A 271 -4.36 -15.16 -11.02
C GLY A 271 -3.44 -14.18 -10.29
N THR A 272 -3.70 -13.87 -9.03
CA THR A 272 -2.80 -13.03 -8.23
C THR A 272 -1.48 -13.74 -7.92
N LYS A 273 -1.50 -15.06 -7.68
CA LYS A 273 -0.29 -15.86 -7.53
C LYS A 273 0.56 -15.82 -8.79
N GLU A 274 -0.05 -16.03 -9.97
CA GLU A 274 0.63 -15.93 -11.27
C GLU A 274 1.31 -14.58 -11.48
N VAL A 275 0.66 -13.49 -11.08
CA VAL A 275 1.24 -12.13 -11.14
C VAL A 275 2.50 -12.04 -10.29
N LEU A 276 2.47 -12.52 -9.05
CA LEU A 276 3.61 -12.48 -8.13
C LEU A 276 4.78 -13.34 -8.65
N GLU A 277 4.49 -14.52 -9.22
CA GLU A 277 5.48 -15.39 -9.83
C GLU A 277 6.14 -14.72 -11.06
N LYS A 278 5.36 -14.14 -11.97
CA LYS A 278 5.88 -13.42 -13.14
C LYS A 278 6.65 -12.15 -12.78
N PHE A 279 6.30 -11.51 -11.69
CA PHE A 279 7.09 -10.41 -11.14
C PHE A 279 8.40 -10.88 -10.46
N GLY A 280 8.58 -12.19 -10.24
CA GLY A 280 9.75 -12.73 -9.53
C GLY A 280 9.75 -12.36 -8.03
N ILE A 281 8.56 -12.33 -7.45
CA ILE A 281 8.34 -12.07 -6.02
C ILE A 281 8.16 -13.39 -5.25
N LEU A 282 7.44 -14.32 -5.82
CA LEU A 282 7.30 -15.70 -5.35
C LEU A 282 8.26 -16.64 -6.05
#